data_10148181e0dfcb9a0c467ef5eed9f9b2
#
_entry.id   10148181e0dfcb9a0c467ef5eed9f9b2
#
_cell.length_a   1.000
_cell.length_b   1.000
_cell.length_c   1.000
_cell.angle_alpha   90.00
_cell.angle_beta   90.00
_cell.angle_gamma   90.00
#
_symmetry.space_group_name_H-M   'P 1'
#
loop_
_entity.id
_entity.type
_entity.pdbx_description
1 polymer ?
#
loop_
_entity_poly.entity_id
_entity_poly.type
_entity_poly.pdbx_seq_one_letter_code
_entity_poly.pdbx_strand_id
1 'polypeptide(L)'
;MNVLDLKGGLKFSPDHHVYTFLAESPHCSISIVGWEPSQTSPIHSHPTADEIYYIIEGQGIFNDGRGERKLGPGDSVIFPAGEVHLVKSVTRMVLFRVQAGADRHPEAVPDWPKRG
;
A
#
# COMPACT_ATOMS: atom_id res chain seq x y z
N MET A 1 13.47 12.49 -17.23
CA MET A 1 12.38 12.88 -16.31
C MET A 1 11.10 12.20 -16.74
N ASN A 2 10.39 11.58 -15.79
CA ASN A 2 9.07 11.01 -16.04
C ASN A 2 8.04 11.81 -15.25
N VAL A 3 7.03 12.33 -15.95
CA VAL A 3 5.89 12.97 -15.30
C VAL A 3 4.77 11.96 -15.23
N LEU A 4 4.21 11.74 -14.04
CA LEU A 4 3.23 10.70 -13.81
C LEU A 4 1.82 11.28 -13.80
N ASP A 5 0.92 10.67 -14.58
CA ASP A 5 -0.49 11.03 -14.58
C ASP A 5 -1.25 10.14 -13.58
N LEU A 6 -1.34 10.62 -12.35
CA LEU A 6 -1.98 9.87 -11.26
C LEU A 6 -3.46 9.65 -11.54
N LYS A 7 -4.15 10.67 -12.01
CA LYS A 7 -5.59 10.57 -12.31
C LYS A 7 -5.88 9.61 -13.46
N GLY A 8 -5.07 9.70 -14.51
CA GLY A 8 -5.22 8.83 -15.68
C GLY A 8 -4.95 7.36 -15.38
N GLY A 9 -4.10 7.08 -14.39
CA GLY A 9 -3.78 5.71 -13.98
C GLY A 9 -4.74 5.13 -12.94
N LEU A 10 -5.54 5.96 -12.29
CA LEU A 10 -6.40 5.53 -11.19
C LEU A 10 -7.56 4.66 -11.68
N LYS A 11 -7.69 3.47 -11.09
CA LYS A 11 -8.73 2.50 -11.42
C LYS A 11 -9.28 1.88 -10.14
N PHE A 12 -10.53 1.45 -10.20
CA PHE A 12 -11.23 0.76 -9.12
C PHE A 12 -11.86 -0.52 -9.65
N SER A 13 -12.03 -1.50 -8.78
CA SER A 13 -12.76 -2.73 -9.06
C SER A 13 -13.64 -3.09 -7.87
N PRO A 14 -14.86 -3.63 -8.09
CA PRO A 14 -15.69 -4.09 -6.98
C PRO A 14 -15.14 -5.34 -6.30
N ASP A 15 -14.21 -6.06 -6.95
CA ASP A 15 -13.70 -7.34 -6.45
C ASP A 15 -12.49 -7.19 -5.54
N HIS A 16 -11.63 -6.21 -5.81
CA HIS A 16 -10.40 -5.98 -5.05
C HIS A 16 -9.81 -4.60 -5.38
N HIS A 17 -8.90 -4.12 -4.54
CA HIS A 17 -8.15 -2.91 -4.83
C HIS A 17 -7.27 -3.09 -6.07
N VAL A 18 -7.02 -2.01 -6.78
CA VAL A 18 -6.31 -2.03 -8.07
C VAL A 18 -5.03 -1.22 -7.98
N TYR A 19 -3.89 -1.88 -8.22
CA TYR A 19 -2.59 -1.23 -8.41
C TYR A 19 -2.41 -0.88 -9.88
N THR A 20 -2.08 0.36 -10.16
CA THR A 20 -1.61 0.77 -11.48
C THR A 20 -0.18 1.22 -11.37
N PHE A 21 0.75 0.47 -11.95
CA PHE A 21 2.16 0.82 -11.97
C PHE A 21 2.39 1.98 -12.91
N LEU A 22 3.03 3.03 -12.42
CA LEU A 22 3.24 4.27 -13.17
C LEU A 22 4.68 4.45 -13.63
N ALA A 23 5.64 4.04 -12.80
CA ALA A 23 7.05 4.18 -13.10
C ALA A 23 7.88 3.20 -12.28
N GLU A 24 9.05 2.88 -12.79
CA GLU A 24 10.00 1.99 -12.14
C GLU A 24 11.43 2.42 -12.45
N SER A 25 12.30 2.27 -11.47
CA SER A 25 13.74 2.41 -11.59
C SER A 25 14.41 1.24 -10.86
N PRO A 26 15.76 1.09 -10.95
CA PRO A 26 16.44 0.06 -10.16
C PRO A 26 16.23 0.17 -8.65
N HIS A 27 15.83 1.34 -8.14
CA HIS A 27 15.73 1.61 -6.71
C HIS A 27 14.31 1.75 -6.18
N CYS A 28 13.33 1.95 -7.05
CA CYS A 28 11.94 2.10 -6.60
C CYS A 28 10.92 1.76 -7.68
N SER A 29 9.70 1.49 -7.25
CA SER A 29 8.52 1.47 -8.13
C SER A 29 7.44 2.37 -7.56
N ILE A 30 6.67 3.00 -8.45
CA ILE A 30 5.64 3.97 -8.08
C ILE A 30 4.31 3.52 -8.67
N SER A 31 3.28 3.52 -7.82
CA SER A 31 1.93 3.10 -8.21
C SER A 31 0.89 4.06 -7.65
N ILE A 32 -0.24 4.13 -8.33
CA ILE A 32 -1.48 4.67 -7.76
C ILE A 32 -2.40 3.49 -7.47
N VAL A 33 -3.09 3.52 -6.34
CA VAL A 33 -3.90 2.40 -5.89
C VAL A 33 -5.31 2.89 -5.56
N GLY A 34 -6.29 2.30 -6.21
CA GLY A 34 -7.70 2.58 -5.98
C GLY A 34 -8.36 1.48 -5.16
N TRP A 35 -9.08 1.89 -4.12
CA TRP A 35 -9.80 1.01 -3.19
C TRP A 35 -11.27 1.38 -3.15
N GLU A 36 -12.15 0.41 -3.34
CA GLU A 36 -13.56 0.54 -2.98
C GLU A 36 -13.72 0.33 -1.46
N PRO A 37 -14.83 0.75 -0.84
CA PRO A 37 -15.01 0.57 0.60
C PRO A 37 -14.88 -0.89 1.03
N SER A 38 -14.30 -1.12 2.21
CA SER A 38 -14.18 -2.44 2.86
C SER A 38 -13.34 -3.48 2.11
N GLN A 39 -12.49 -3.04 1.19
CA GLN A 39 -11.49 -3.91 0.60
C GLN A 39 -10.29 -4.02 1.52
N THR A 40 -9.66 -5.18 1.54
CA THR A 40 -8.52 -5.46 2.41
C THR A 40 -7.40 -6.15 1.64
N SER A 41 -6.16 -5.80 1.97
CA SER A 41 -5.02 -6.60 1.55
C SER A 41 -4.93 -7.87 2.40
N PRO A 42 -4.26 -8.93 1.93
CA PRO A 42 -3.86 -10.01 2.82
C PRO A 42 -2.83 -9.51 3.84
N ILE A 43 -2.61 -10.31 4.87
CA ILE A 43 -1.44 -10.11 5.75
C ILE A 43 -0.22 -10.48 4.92
N HIS A 44 0.74 -9.55 4.79
CA HIS A 44 1.90 -9.76 3.92
C HIS A 44 3.08 -8.88 4.32
N SER A 45 4.23 -9.15 3.72
CA SER A 45 5.40 -8.31 3.84
C SER A 45 6.05 -8.13 2.47
N HIS A 46 6.93 -7.13 2.37
CA HIS A 46 7.87 -6.99 1.27
C HIS A 46 9.28 -7.20 1.85
N PRO A 47 9.88 -8.40 1.69
CA PRO A 47 11.07 -8.77 2.45
C PRO A 47 12.26 -7.85 2.27
N THR A 48 12.43 -7.26 1.08
CA THR A 48 13.62 -6.46 0.75
C THR A 48 13.28 -5.06 0.25
N ALA A 49 12.04 -4.60 0.45
CA ALA A 49 11.62 -3.27 0.03
C ALA A 49 10.85 -2.56 1.13
N ASP A 50 11.13 -1.28 1.32
CA ASP A 50 10.27 -0.40 2.11
C ASP A 50 9.04 -0.07 1.29
N GLU A 51 7.88 -0.01 1.95
CA GLU A 51 6.63 0.40 1.32
C GLU A 51 6.12 1.67 1.95
N ILE A 52 5.92 2.70 1.12
CA ILE A 52 5.50 4.02 1.55
C ILE A 52 4.15 4.31 0.90
N TYR A 53 3.17 4.71 1.71
CA TYR A 53 1.88 5.18 1.23
C TYR A 53 1.66 6.63 1.62
N TYR A 54 1.08 7.38 0.71
CA TYR A 54 0.50 8.69 0.96
C TYR A 54 -0.99 8.64 0.63
N ILE A 55 -1.85 9.03 1.56
CA ILE A 55 -3.30 8.99 1.36
C ILE A 55 -3.74 10.28 0.65
N ILE A 56 -4.23 10.14 -0.58
CA ILE A 56 -4.73 11.25 -1.39
C ILE A 56 -6.18 11.53 -1.07
N GLU A 57 -7.02 10.48 -1.02
CA GLU A 57 -8.44 10.57 -0.76
C GLU A 57 -8.91 9.42 0.11
N GLY A 58 -9.98 9.64 0.86
CA GLY A 58 -10.63 8.61 1.65
C GLY A 58 -9.90 8.28 2.92
N GLN A 59 -10.32 7.20 3.56
CA GLN A 59 -9.80 6.74 4.84
C GLN A 59 -9.55 5.25 4.82
N GLY A 60 -8.50 4.83 5.50
CA GLY A 60 -8.17 3.43 5.67
C GLY A 60 -7.62 3.11 7.03
N ILE A 61 -7.57 1.82 7.33
CA ILE A 61 -6.96 1.28 8.55
C ILE A 61 -5.67 0.60 8.14
N PHE A 62 -4.58 0.98 8.81
CA PHE A 62 -3.24 0.47 8.58
C PHE A 62 -2.80 -0.26 9.83
N ASN A 63 -2.42 -1.53 9.69
CA ASN A 63 -2.15 -2.44 10.79
C ASN A 63 -0.78 -3.10 10.59
N ASP A 64 0.08 -2.99 11.60
CA ASP A 64 1.41 -3.61 11.61
C ASP A 64 1.52 -4.81 12.57
N GLY A 65 0.38 -5.27 13.08
CA GLY A 65 0.34 -6.37 14.05
C GLY A 65 0.56 -5.94 15.50
N ARG A 66 1.01 -4.69 15.71
CA ARG A 66 1.17 -4.12 17.06
C ARG A 66 0.08 -3.11 17.38
N GLY A 67 -0.55 -2.56 16.35
CA GLY A 67 -1.63 -1.62 16.49
C GLY A 67 -2.22 -1.26 15.15
N GLU A 68 -3.40 -0.67 15.22
CA GLU A 68 -4.11 -0.15 14.06
C GLU A 68 -4.19 1.37 14.13
N ARG A 69 -4.03 2.01 12.97
CA ARG A 69 -4.20 3.46 12.82
C ARG A 69 -5.17 3.73 11.69
N LYS A 70 -6.18 4.55 11.95
CA LYS A 70 -7.04 5.08 10.90
C LYS A 70 -6.39 6.34 10.36
N LEU A 71 -6.07 6.34 9.07
CA LEU A 71 -5.40 7.42 8.37
C LEU A 71 -6.31 7.99 7.28
N GLY A 72 -6.10 9.25 6.94
CA GLY A 72 -6.85 9.97 5.92
C GLY A 72 -5.97 10.89 5.10
N PRO A 73 -6.59 11.75 4.26
CA PRO A 73 -5.85 12.62 3.34
C PRO A 73 -4.80 13.46 4.05
N GLY A 74 -3.59 13.45 3.49
CA GLY A 74 -2.45 14.17 4.05
C GLY A 74 -1.59 13.32 4.99
N ASP A 75 -2.06 12.14 5.41
CA ASP A 75 -1.26 11.22 6.20
C ASP A 75 -0.38 10.36 5.29
N SER A 76 0.75 9.95 5.83
CA SER A 76 1.65 9.02 5.18
C SER A 76 2.11 7.96 6.18
N VAL A 77 2.42 6.78 5.67
CA VAL A 77 2.92 5.67 6.47
C VAL A 77 4.04 4.96 5.72
N ILE A 78 5.03 4.50 6.47
CA ILE A 78 6.07 3.62 5.95
C ILE A 78 6.00 2.28 6.67
N PHE A 79 6.03 1.19 5.89
CA PHE A 79 6.29 -0.17 6.37
C PHE A 79 7.70 -0.55 5.93
N PRO A 80 8.67 -0.56 6.85
CA PRO A 80 10.04 -0.94 6.51
C PRO A 80 10.11 -2.36 5.94
N ALA A 81 11.17 -2.63 5.16
CA ALA A 81 11.39 -3.95 4.58
C ALA A 81 11.24 -5.07 5.63
N GLY A 82 10.48 -6.09 5.25
CA GLY A 82 10.21 -7.24 6.11
C GLY A 82 9.09 -7.06 7.13
N GLU A 83 8.58 -5.85 7.32
CA GLU A 83 7.49 -5.63 8.28
C GLU A 83 6.16 -6.19 7.72
N VAL A 84 5.55 -7.08 8.50
CA VAL A 84 4.26 -7.68 8.16
C VAL A 84 3.15 -6.67 8.43
N HIS A 85 2.28 -6.47 7.46
CA HIS A 85 1.23 -5.46 7.55
C HIS A 85 -0.03 -5.84 6.78
N LEU A 86 -1.08 -5.08 7.03
CA LEU A 86 -2.37 -5.18 6.37
C LEU A 86 -2.98 -3.79 6.21
N VAL A 87 -3.61 -3.55 5.09
CA VAL A 87 -4.34 -2.31 4.80
C VAL A 87 -5.77 -2.64 4.47
N LYS A 88 -6.70 -1.88 5.04
CA LYS A 88 -8.14 -2.00 4.78
C LYS A 88 -8.75 -0.64 4.53
N SER A 89 -9.50 -0.50 3.45
CA SER A 89 -10.24 0.73 3.20
C SER A 89 -11.49 0.83 4.07
N VAL A 90 -11.75 2.01 4.60
CA VAL A 90 -13.00 2.33 5.31
C VAL A 90 -13.99 2.94 4.34
N THR A 91 -13.56 3.95 3.60
CA THR A 91 -14.29 4.56 2.50
C THR A 91 -13.60 4.20 1.19
N ARG A 92 -14.11 4.66 0.07
CA ARG A 92 -13.35 4.69 -1.16
C ARG A 92 -12.06 5.46 -0.89
N MET A 93 -10.93 4.90 -1.29
CA MET A 93 -9.62 5.41 -0.90
C MET A 93 -8.68 5.42 -2.09
N VAL A 94 -7.85 6.45 -2.17
CA VAL A 94 -6.79 6.56 -3.17
C VAL A 94 -5.45 6.72 -2.47
N LEU A 95 -4.53 5.81 -2.77
CA LEU A 95 -3.17 5.82 -2.23
C LEU A 95 -2.15 6.05 -3.34
N PHE A 96 -1.19 6.90 -3.05
CA PHE A 96 0.07 6.98 -3.79
C PHE A 96 1.06 6.07 -3.09
N ARG A 97 1.70 5.18 -3.83
CA ARG A 97 2.54 4.13 -3.28
C ARG A 97 3.92 4.15 -3.90
N VAL A 98 4.93 4.07 -3.05
CA VAL A 98 6.32 3.89 -3.44
C VAL A 98 6.86 2.63 -2.76
N GLN A 99 7.47 1.74 -3.54
CA GLN A 99 8.26 0.65 -3.01
C GLN A 99 9.73 0.89 -3.34
N ALA A 100 10.56 0.97 -2.31
CA ALA A 100 11.98 1.27 -2.41
C ALA A 100 12.80 0.05 -2.02
N GLY A 101 13.50 -0.52 -2.99
CA GLY A 101 14.32 -1.71 -2.80
C GLY A 101 14.53 -2.48 -4.09
N ALA A 102 15.41 -3.48 -4.04
CA ALA A 102 15.79 -4.26 -5.21
C ALA A 102 14.77 -5.34 -5.57
N ASP A 103 14.19 -6.00 -4.56
CA ASP A 103 13.16 -7.02 -4.73
C ASP A 103 11.89 -6.56 -4.05
N ARG A 104 10.88 -6.29 -4.85
CA ARG A 104 9.65 -5.65 -4.40
C ARG A 104 8.44 -6.58 -4.39
N HIS A 105 8.64 -7.88 -4.59
CA HIS A 105 7.55 -8.84 -4.58
C HIS A 105 7.02 -9.05 -3.16
N PRO A 106 5.69 -9.08 -2.99
CA PRO A 106 5.11 -9.35 -1.68
C PRO A 106 5.27 -10.82 -1.32
N GLU A 107 5.32 -11.08 -0.02
CA GLU A 107 5.29 -12.41 0.54
C GLU A 107 4.07 -12.54 1.45
N ALA A 108 3.16 -13.44 1.10
CA ALA A 108 1.96 -13.70 1.91
C ALA A 108 2.35 -14.40 3.21
N VAL A 109 1.70 -14.00 4.29
CA VAL A 109 1.94 -14.53 5.62
C VAL A 109 0.62 -15.06 6.16
N PRO A 110 0.57 -16.30 6.68
CA PRO A 110 -0.69 -16.92 7.11
C PRO A 110 -1.30 -16.26 8.33
N ASP A 111 -0.49 -15.64 9.18
CA ASP A 111 -0.94 -14.97 10.39
C ASP A 111 0.12 -13.96 10.85
N TRP A 112 -0.26 -13.13 11.82
CA TRP A 112 0.65 -12.17 12.42
C TRP A 112 1.81 -12.87 13.11
N PRO A 113 3.05 -12.30 13.03
CA PRO A 113 4.18 -12.83 13.76
C PRO A 113 3.91 -12.83 15.27
N LYS A 114 4.30 -13.90 15.95
CA LYS A 114 4.25 -13.95 17.40
C LYS A 114 5.32 -13.04 17.97
N ARG A 115 4.94 -12.16 18.86
CA ARG A 115 5.84 -11.24 19.54
C ARG A 115 5.87 -11.61 21.02
N GLY A 116 6.98 -12.13 21.44
CA GLY A 116 7.20 -12.55 22.83
C GLY A 116 7.46 -11.39 23.76
#